data_2487134ff1a3b54da118973d48c28aa6
#
_entry.id   2487134ff1a3b54da118973d48c28aa6
#
_cell.length_a   1.000
_cell.length_b   1.000
_cell.length_c   1.000
_cell.angle_alpha   90.00
_cell.angle_beta   90.00
_cell.angle_gamma   90.00
#
_symmetry.space_group_name_H-M   'P 1'
#
loop_
_entity.id
_entity.type
_entity.pdbx_description
1 polymer ?
#
loop_
_entity_poly.entity_id
_entity_poly.type
_entity_poly.pdbx_seq_one_letter_code
_entity_poly.pdbx_strand_id
1 'polypeptide(L)'
;MRFGICTGLENVNRLAEVGYDYIELGVRPALMPEADEVEFQKIREQATQAPLKAESYSGFIPGDLRVVGDTVDLPRLSRYVENACRRGSEIGGEVIVYGSSGSRSIEEGYSRERALAQIAEFLDMAADHAEAHNMTIVIEPICWREGNILCTVADGVAMAKRVNRPGIKALADLYHIWQEEEPMQNIIDAAEWLEHVHIAEPVKRSYPGNDDFDFTDFFSALQKAGYDGRVSCECKFDNFDEDIEVALKTMKTYI
;
A
#
# COMPACT_ATOMS: atom_id res chain seq x y z
N MET A 1 -0.27 6.57 -16.31
CA MET A 1 0.03 5.81 -15.05
C MET A 1 1.51 5.50 -14.99
N ARG A 2 2.07 5.30 -13.78
CA ARG A 2 3.48 4.98 -13.52
C ARG A 2 3.54 3.61 -12.84
N PHE A 3 4.53 2.78 -13.20
CA PHE A 3 4.61 1.39 -12.76
C PHE A 3 5.78 1.16 -11.80
N GLY A 4 5.50 0.46 -10.71
CA GLY A 4 6.46 0.04 -9.70
C GLY A 4 6.30 -1.42 -9.28
N ILE A 5 7.18 -1.87 -8.41
CA ILE A 5 7.13 -3.21 -7.81
C ILE A 5 7.38 -3.13 -6.31
N CYS A 6 6.62 -3.90 -5.54
CA CYS A 6 6.86 -4.16 -4.12
C CYS A 6 8.04 -5.14 -3.97
N THR A 7 9.22 -4.63 -3.64
CA THR A 7 10.44 -5.43 -3.48
C THR A 7 11.48 -4.71 -2.62
N GLY A 8 12.68 -5.26 -2.46
CA GLY A 8 13.78 -4.65 -1.72
C GLY A 8 14.71 -3.78 -2.57
N LEU A 9 15.52 -2.94 -1.92
CA LEU A 9 16.50 -2.06 -2.59
C LEU A 9 17.55 -2.81 -3.41
N GLU A 10 17.82 -4.08 -3.10
CA GLU A 10 18.74 -4.92 -3.85
C GLU A 10 18.35 -5.08 -5.32
N ASN A 11 17.06 -4.93 -5.64
CA ASN A 11 16.52 -5.10 -6.99
C ASN A 11 16.40 -3.77 -7.77
N VAL A 12 16.71 -2.63 -7.16
CA VAL A 12 16.43 -1.31 -7.75
C VAL A 12 17.15 -1.06 -9.07
N ASN A 13 18.39 -1.55 -9.22
CA ASN A 13 19.16 -1.40 -10.47
C ASN A 13 18.49 -2.18 -11.61
N ARG A 14 18.07 -3.42 -11.31
CA ARG A 14 17.41 -4.28 -12.31
C ARG A 14 16.07 -3.69 -12.74
N LEU A 15 15.29 -3.13 -11.81
CA LEU A 15 14.04 -2.42 -12.13
C LEU A 15 14.27 -1.22 -13.04
N ALA A 16 15.32 -0.43 -12.78
CA ALA A 16 15.68 0.70 -13.62
C ALA A 16 16.09 0.28 -15.04
N GLU A 17 16.85 -0.82 -15.18
CA GLU A 17 17.24 -1.38 -16.48
C GLU A 17 16.02 -1.83 -17.31
N VAL A 18 15.03 -2.44 -16.65
CA VAL A 18 13.77 -2.88 -17.30
C VAL A 18 12.88 -1.69 -17.67
N GLY A 19 13.00 -0.57 -16.97
CA GLY A 19 12.27 0.67 -17.26
C GLY A 19 11.01 0.85 -16.42
N TYR A 20 11.04 0.39 -15.16
CA TYR A 20 10.07 0.79 -14.13
C TYR A 20 10.28 2.25 -13.72
N ASP A 21 9.23 2.88 -13.21
CA ASP A 21 9.25 4.31 -12.87
C ASP A 21 9.69 4.58 -11.42
N TYR A 22 9.44 3.63 -10.51
CA TYR A 22 9.73 3.73 -9.08
C TYR A 22 9.80 2.33 -8.44
N ILE A 23 10.22 2.26 -7.17
CA ILE A 23 10.17 1.06 -6.34
C ILE A 23 9.26 1.30 -5.13
N GLU A 24 8.52 0.27 -4.72
CA GLU A 24 7.80 0.22 -3.46
C GLU A 24 8.53 -0.67 -2.45
N LEU A 25 8.90 -0.10 -1.30
CA LEU A 25 9.67 -0.80 -0.28
C LEU A 25 8.77 -1.24 0.89
N GLY A 26 9.20 -2.27 1.61
CA GLY A 26 8.56 -2.60 2.88
C GLY A 26 8.92 -1.59 3.98
N VAL A 27 7.94 -1.11 4.75
CA VAL A 27 8.16 -0.15 5.86
C VAL A 27 9.18 -0.68 6.86
N ARG A 28 9.03 -1.91 7.34
CA ARG A 28 9.93 -2.46 8.36
C ARG A 28 11.38 -2.61 7.88
N PRO A 29 11.66 -3.23 6.73
CA PRO A 29 13.05 -3.39 6.28
C PRO A 29 13.69 -2.09 5.80
N ALA A 30 12.93 -1.15 5.24
CA ALA A 30 13.49 0.08 4.67
C ALA A 30 13.44 1.27 5.61
N LEU A 31 12.32 1.50 6.30
CA LEU A 31 12.17 2.66 7.18
C LEU A 31 12.55 2.35 8.64
N MET A 32 12.49 1.08 9.04
CA MET A 32 12.95 0.61 10.36
C MET A 32 12.43 1.50 11.52
N PRO A 33 11.09 1.72 11.70
CA PRO A 33 10.56 2.80 12.55
C PRO A 33 10.92 2.68 14.04
N GLU A 34 11.26 1.47 14.52
CA GLU A 34 11.69 1.22 15.90
C GLU A 34 13.21 1.02 16.06
N ALA A 35 13.98 1.08 14.97
CA ALA A 35 15.43 0.96 15.01
C ALA A 35 16.12 2.32 15.24
N ASP A 36 17.38 2.28 15.65
CA ASP A 36 18.21 3.46 15.85
C ASP A 36 18.49 4.21 14.53
N GLU A 37 18.74 5.51 14.61
CA GLU A 37 19.08 6.35 13.46
C GLU A 37 20.34 5.89 12.72
N VAL A 38 21.29 5.28 13.42
CA VAL A 38 22.53 4.75 12.82
C VAL A 38 22.24 3.57 11.88
N GLU A 39 21.24 2.74 12.22
CA GLU A 39 20.82 1.63 11.36
C GLU A 39 20.08 2.14 10.12
N PHE A 40 19.16 3.09 10.30
CA PHE A 40 18.45 3.72 9.19
C PHE A 40 19.37 4.50 8.24
N GLN A 41 20.44 5.12 8.76
CA GLN A 41 21.39 5.89 7.96
C GLN A 41 21.94 5.11 6.76
N LYS A 42 22.20 3.80 6.93
CA LYS A 42 22.70 2.94 5.85
C LYS A 42 21.69 2.80 4.72
N ILE A 43 20.41 2.57 5.08
CA ILE A 43 19.32 2.48 4.10
C ILE A 43 19.12 3.83 3.41
N ARG A 44 19.15 4.93 4.16
CA ARG A 44 19.02 6.28 3.61
C ARG A 44 20.09 6.57 2.56
N GLU A 45 21.35 6.23 2.82
CA GLU A 45 22.44 6.41 1.86
C GLU A 45 22.23 5.57 0.59
N GLN A 46 21.83 4.31 0.73
CA GLN A 46 21.54 3.42 -0.41
C GLN A 46 20.34 3.93 -1.24
N ALA A 47 19.23 4.26 -0.59
CA ALA A 47 18.03 4.73 -1.26
C ALA A 47 18.24 6.08 -1.98
N THR A 48 19.02 6.99 -1.38
CA THR A 48 19.32 8.30 -1.97
C THR A 48 20.19 8.18 -3.23
N GLN A 49 21.04 7.15 -3.31
CA GLN A 49 21.92 6.89 -4.45
C GLN A 49 21.29 5.96 -5.50
N ALA A 50 20.13 5.41 -5.21
CA ALA A 50 19.43 4.47 -6.10
C ALA A 50 18.97 5.15 -7.39
N PRO A 51 18.97 4.44 -8.55
CA PRO A 51 18.52 4.99 -9.82
C PRO A 51 17.01 5.24 -9.89
N LEU A 52 16.21 4.54 -9.06
CA LEU A 52 14.79 4.78 -8.89
C LEU A 52 14.49 5.25 -7.46
N LYS A 53 13.49 6.12 -7.33
CA LYS A 53 13.01 6.55 -6.02
C LYS A 53 12.11 5.49 -5.38
N ALA A 54 12.19 5.37 -4.07
CA ALA A 54 11.22 4.64 -3.27
C ALA A 54 10.03 5.58 -2.99
N GLU A 55 9.01 5.55 -3.86
CA GLU A 55 7.91 6.50 -3.77
C GLU A 55 6.77 6.03 -2.88
N SER A 56 6.66 4.71 -2.65
CA SER A 56 5.64 4.11 -1.79
C SER A 56 6.23 3.03 -0.87
N TYR A 57 5.51 2.74 0.22
CA TYR A 57 5.92 1.78 1.23
C TYR A 57 4.76 0.91 1.67
N SER A 58 4.90 -0.43 1.59
CA SER A 58 3.90 -1.41 2.04
C SER A 58 4.24 -2.02 3.40
N GLY A 59 3.26 -2.75 3.99
CA GLY A 59 3.47 -3.43 5.26
C GLY A 59 3.64 -2.49 6.46
N PHE A 60 2.79 -1.48 6.57
CA PHE A 60 2.91 -0.35 7.51
C PHE A 60 3.02 -0.79 8.97
N ILE A 61 1.93 -1.28 9.57
CA ILE A 61 1.88 -1.60 10.99
C ILE A 61 2.09 -3.10 11.21
N PRO A 62 3.08 -3.52 12.01
CA PRO A 62 3.29 -4.93 12.31
C PRO A 62 2.16 -5.51 13.16
N GLY A 63 1.92 -6.83 13.05
CA GLY A 63 0.80 -7.49 13.71
C GLY A 63 0.84 -7.48 15.25
N ASP A 64 2.03 -7.34 15.84
CA ASP A 64 2.22 -7.20 17.29
C ASP A 64 1.95 -5.79 17.83
N LEU A 65 1.84 -4.79 16.93
CA LEU A 65 1.44 -3.43 17.27
C LEU A 65 -0.03 -3.22 16.91
N ARG A 66 -0.92 -3.56 17.86
CA ARG A 66 -2.37 -3.56 17.61
C ARG A 66 -2.95 -2.17 17.47
N VAL A 67 -3.80 -1.99 16.44
CA VAL A 67 -4.65 -0.81 16.23
C VAL A 67 -6.07 -1.05 16.78
N VAL A 68 -6.52 -2.31 16.78
CA VAL A 68 -7.84 -2.73 17.24
C VAL A 68 -7.69 -3.69 18.40
N GLY A 69 -8.56 -3.54 19.41
CA GLY A 69 -8.63 -4.40 20.58
C GLY A 69 -8.45 -3.64 21.89
N ASP A 70 -8.31 -4.38 22.98
CA ASP A 70 -8.16 -3.82 24.33
C ASP A 70 -6.71 -3.48 24.70
N THR A 71 -5.72 -3.89 23.88
CA THR A 71 -4.29 -3.76 24.16
C THR A 71 -3.59 -2.78 23.21
N VAL A 72 -4.28 -1.74 22.78
CA VAL A 72 -3.74 -0.71 21.86
C VAL A 72 -2.75 0.19 22.62
N ASP A 73 -1.51 0.26 22.14
CA ASP A 73 -0.46 1.16 22.67
C ASP A 73 -0.33 2.40 21.79
N LEU A 74 -1.19 3.39 22.01
CA LEU A 74 -1.19 4.63 21.23
C LEU A 74 0.15 5.39 21.27
N PRO A 75 0.87 5.49 22.41
CA PRO A 75 2.19 6.14 22.42
C PRO A 75 3.23 5.41 21.55
N ARG A 76 3.24 4.06 21.51
CA ARG A 76 4.13 3.31 20.64
C ARG A 76 3.72 3.45 19.17
N LEU A 77 2.41 3.38 18.86
CA LEU A 77 1.87 3.61 17.53
C LEU A 77 2.26 4.99 17.00
N SER A 78 2.08 6.05 17.80
CA SER A 78 2.42 7.41 17.38
C SER A 78 3.91 7.57 17.04
N ARG A 79 4.81 7.07 17.90
CA ARG A 79 6.26 7.10 17.60
C ARG A 79 6.63 6.29 16.37
N TYR A 80 6.00 5.12 16.19
CA TYR A 80 6.21 4.26 15.03
C TYR A 80 5.83 4.98 13.73
N VAL A 81 4.62 5.57 13.71
CA VAL A 81 4.09 6.32 12.56
C VAL A 81 4.94 7.55 12.25
N GLU A 82 5.31 8.33 13.27
CA GLU A 82 6.20 9.49 13.13
C GLU A 82 7.51 9.10 12.44
N ASN A 83 8.20 8.07 12.95
CA ASN A 83 9.44 7.62 12.36
C ASN A 83 9.26 7.08 10.94
N ALA A 84 8.18 6.35 10.67
CA ALA A 84 7.89 5.85 9.33
C ALA A 84 7.68 7.00 8.34
N CYS A 85 6.83 7.97 8.67
CA CYS A 85 6.55 9.12 7.80
C CYS A 85 7.79 10.00 7.58
N ARG A 86 8.53 10.33 8.66
CA ARG A 86 9.76 11.13 8.58
C ARG A 86 10.81 10.43 7.72
N ARG A 87 11.14 9.17 8.02
CA ARG A 87 12.15 8.40 7.29
C ARG A 87 11.73 8.13 5.84
N GLY A 88 10.45 7.84 5.60
CA GLY A 88 9.91 7.69 4.25
C GLY A 88 10.10 8.94 3.41
N SER A 89 9.74 10.09 3.94
CA SER A 89 9.92 11.39 3.29
C SER A 89 11.40 11.74 3.05
N GLU A 90 12.30 11.44 4.02
CA GLU A 90 13.74 11.68 3.88
C GLU A 90 14.37 10.95 2.68
N ILE A 91 13.84 9.81 2.27
CA ILE A 91 14.34 9.03 1.13
C ILE A 91 13.46 9.16 -0.12
N GLY A 92 12.56 10.15 -0.13
CA GLY A 92 11.81 10.55 -1.33
C GLY A 92 10.44 9.90 -1.50
N GLY A 93 9.92 9.26 -0.44
CA GLY A 93 8.60 8.64 -0.44
C GLY A 93 7.47 9.65 -0.30
N GLU A 94 6.31 9.24 -0.80
CA GLU A 94 5.08 10.04 -0.80
C GLU A 94 3.89 9.27 -0.22
N VAL A 95 3.91 7.92 -0.31
CA VAL A 95 2.77 7.07 0.07
C VAL A 95 3.18 5.96 1.04
N ILE A 96 2.36 5.72 2.06
CA ILE A 96 2.44 4.55 2.94
C ILE A 96 1.13 3.75 2.85
N VAL A 97 1.24 2.45 2.58
CA VAL A 97 0.10 1.55 2.42
C VAL A 97 -0.29 0.91 3.75
N TYR A 98 -1.49 1.22 4.22
CA TYR A 98 -2.10 0.65 5.42
C TYR A 98 -3.02 -0.52 5.08
N GLY A 99 -2.45 -1.66 4.69
CA GLY A 99 -3.10 -2.96 4.58
C GLY A 99 -3.18 -3.67 5.93
N SER A 100 -2.05 -3.98 6.51
CA SER A 100 -1.78 -4.35 7.93
C SER A 100 -2.88 -5.14 8.63
N SER A 101 -3.43 -6.19 8.00
CA SER A 101 -4.55 -6.97 8.55
C SER A 101 -4.28 -7.51 9.96
N GLY A 102 -3.05 -7.94 10.24
CA GLY A 102 -2.65 -8.43 11.56
C GLY A 102 -2.80 -7.41 12.70
N SER A 103 -2.66 -6.10 12.42
CA SER A 103 -2.79 -5.05 13.43
C SER A 103 -4.24 -4.61 13.66
N ARG A 104 -5.12 -4.76 12.65
CA ARG A 104 -6.50 -4.23 12.69
C ARG A 104 -7.60 -5.28 12.69
N SER A 105 -7.28 -6.57 12.51
CA SER A 105 -8.29 -7.65 12.56
C SER A 105 -9.02 -7.68 13.89
N ILE A 106 -10.31 -7.94 13.81
CA ILE A 106 -11.22 -8.01 14.97
C ILE A 106 -11.15 -9.42 15.56
N GLU A 107 -10.96 -9.51 16.86
CA GLU A 107 -11.05 -10.77 17.61
C GLU A 107 -12.51 -11.22 17.78
N GLU A 108 -12.72 -12.53 17.95
CA GLU A 108 -14.05 -13.08 18.17
C GLU A 108 -14.75 -12.42 19.36
N GLY A 109 -15.98 -11.96 19.15
CA GLY A 109 -16.77 -11.27 20.18
C GLY A 109 -16.45 -9.77 20.36
N TYR A 110 -15.43 -9.24 19.70
CA TYR A 110 -15.15 -7.78 19.76
C TYR A 110 -16.10 -6.98 18.87
N SER A 111 -16.55 -5.83 19.35
CA SER A 111 -17.48 -4.98 18.61
C SER A 111 -16.86 -4.40 17.33
N ARG A 112 -17.49 -4.69 16.18
CA ARG A 112 -17.07 -4.10 14.88
C ARG A 112 -17.15 -2.56 14.89
N GLU A 113 -18.17 -1.98 15.53
CA GLU A 113 -18.33 -0.54 15.64
C GLU A 113 -17.18 0.09 16.43
N ARG A 114 -16.81 -0.53 17.57
CA ARG A 114 -15.66 -0.11 18.38
C ARG A 114 -14.35 -0.22 17.60
N ALA A 115 -14.17 -1.32 16.85
CA ALA A 115 -13.00 -1.51 16.00
C ALA A 115 -12.88 -0.42 14.92
N LEU A 116 -13.99 -0.09 14.24
CA LEU A 116 -14.01 0.99 13.25
C LEU A 116 -13.73 2.37 13.89
N ALA A 117 -14.16 2.59 15.14
CA ALA A 117 -13.81 3.80 15.86
C ALA A 117 -12.31 3.88 16.17
N GLN A 118 -11.71 2.78 16.66
CA GLN A 118 -10.27 2.71 16.94
C GLN A 118 -9.42 2.91 15.67
N ILE A 119 -9.83 2.32 14.54
CA ILE A 119 -9.14 2.55 13.26
C ILE A 119 -9.23 4.02 12.86
N ALA A 120 -10.39 4.67 13.02
CA ALA A 120 -10.54 6.09 12.71
C ALA A 120 -9.66 6.98 13.62
N GLU A 121 -9.61 6.69 14.93
CA GLU A 121 -8.75 7.39 15.89
C GLU A 121 -7.25 7.21 15.55
N PHE A 122 -6.85 5.99 15.20
CA PHE A 122 -5.48 5.71 14.74
C PHE A 122 -5.15 6.50 13.47
N LEU A 123 -6.02 6.49 12.47
CA LEU A 123 -5.79 7.19 11.21
C LEU A 123 -5.78 8.72 11.38
N ASP A 124 -6.58 9.28 12.29
CA ASP A 124 -6.53 10.71 12.59
C ASP A 124 -5.20 11.11 13.24
N MET A 125 -4.71 10.34 14.22
CA MET A 125 -3.37 10.52 14.80
C MET A 125 -2.28 10.34 13.74
N ALA A 126 -2.41 9.32 12.88
CA ALA A 126 -1.42 9.03 11.83
C ALA A 126 -1.37 10.14 10.76
N ALA A 127 -2.51 10.77 10.47
CA ALA A 127 -2.59 11.90 9.56
C ALA A 127 -1.76 13.10 10.03
N ASP A 128 -1.69 13.38 11.34
CA ASP A 128 -0.86 14.47 11.88
C ASP A 128 0.62 14.28 11.48
N HIS A 129 1.12 13.05 11.59
CA HIS A 129 2.50 12.73 11.21
C HIS A 129 2.69 12.70 9.68
N ALA A 130 1.75 12.12 8.94
CA ALA A 130 1.81 12.05 7.49
C ALA A 130 1.83 13.46 6.86
N GLU A 131 0.91 14.32 7.27
CA GLU A 131 0.80 15.70 6.77
C GLU A 131 2.02 16.55 7.13
N ALA A 132 2.60 16.37 8.33
CA ALA A 132 3.82 17.06 8.76
C ALA A 132 5.04 16.71 7.88
N HIS A 133 5.03 15.54 7.25
CA HIS A 133 6.13 15.06 6.41
C HIS A 133 5.76 14.97 4.92
N ASN A 134 4.64 15.56 4.49
CA ASN A 134 4.13 15.50 3.11
C ASN A 134 3.95 14.07 2.60
N MET A 135 3.53 13.17 3.48
CA MET A 135 3.20 11.78 3.16
C MET A 135 1.68 11.59 3.11
N THR A 136 1.23 10.62 2.34
CA THR A 136 -0.17 10.17 2.32
C THR A 136 -0.23 8.72 2.80
N ILE A 137 -1.12 8.43 3.74
CA ILE A 137 -1.43 7.05 4.14
C ILE A 137 -2.66 6.60 3.36
N VAL A 138 -2.52 5.52 2.62
CA VAL A 138 -3.60 4.93 1.83
C VAL A 138 -4.15 3.69 2.51
N ILE A 139 -5.46 3.67 2.74
CA ILE A 139 -6.14 2.51 3.32
C ILE A 139 -6.26 1.46 2.21
N GLU A 140 -5.61 0.33 2.41
CA GLU A 140 -5.73 -0.83 1.55
C GLU A 140 -6.78 -1.78 2.11
N PRO A 141 -7.88 -2.03 1.42
CA PRO A 141 -8.82 -3.08 1.77
C PRO A 141 -8.18 -4.45 1.58
N ILE A 142 -8.36 -5.32 2.58
CA ILE A 142 -7.83 -6.69 2.55
C ILE A 142 -9.00 -7.66 2.52
N CYS A 143 -9.04 -8.56 1.55
CA CYS A 143 -10.14 -9.52 1.37
C CYS A 143 -10.43 -10.31 2.65
N TRP A 144 -11.68 -10.75 2.80
CA TRP A 144 -12.17 -11.43 4.02
C TRP A 144 -11.37 -12.66 4.43
N ARG A 145 -10.70 -13.30 3.47
CA ARG A 145 -9.82 -14.46 3.74
C ARG A 145 -8.57 -14.07 4.56
N GLU A 146 -8.06 -12.86 4.37
CA GLU A 146 -6.80 -12.37 4.94
C GLU A 146 -7.01 -11.29 6.01
N GLY A 147 -8.21 -10.71 6.08
CA GLY A 147 -8.63 -9.73 7.07
C GLY A 147 -10.13 -9.84 7.33
N ASN A 148 -10.67 -9.12 8.32
CA ASN A 148 -12.10 -9.19 8.65
C ASN A 148 -12.73 -7.81 8.89
N ILE A 149 -12.04 -6.77 8.45
CA ILE A 149 -12.51 -5.38 8.53
C ILE A 149 -11.88 -4.55 7.41
N LEU A 150 -12.65 -3.67 6.80
CA LEU A 150 -12.25 -2.88 5.62
C LEU A 150 -11.82 -3.81 4.47
N CYS A 151 -12.78 -4.55 3.90
CA CYS A 151 -12.49 -5.60 2.92
C CYS A 151 -12.72 -5.17 1.47
N THR A 152 -13.36 -4.03 1.23
CA THR A 152 -13.66 -3.49 -0.10
C THR A 152 -13.11 -2.09 -0.29
N VAL A 153 -12.89 -1.67 -1.54
CA VAL A 153 -12.51 -0.29 -1.88
C VAL A 153 -13.53 0.69 -1.31
N ALA A 154 -14.81 0.33 -1.38
CA ALA A 154 -15.89 1.12 -0.78
C ALA A 154 -15.72 1.28 0.75
N ASP A 155 -15.29 0.24 1.48
CA ASP A 155 -14.99 0.33 2.92
C ASP A 155 -13.80 1.27 3.19
N GLY A 156 -12.73 1.16 2.39
CA GLY A 156 -11.54 2.02 2.51
C GLY A 156 -11.90 3.49 2.30
N VAL A 157 -12.66 3.79 1.24
CA VAL A 157 -13.16 5.15 0.96
C VAL A 157 -14.10 5.65 2.06
N ALA A 158 -14.99 4.80 2.57
CA ALA A 158 -15.89 5.19 3.67
C ALA A 158 -15.10 5.53 4.93
N MET A 159 -14.02 4.80 5.24
CA MET A 159 -13.14 5.09 6.36
C MET A 159 -12.33 6.39 6.12
N ALA A 160 -11.78 6.60 4.93
CA ALA A 160 -11.08 7.83 4.58
C ALA A 160 -12.00 9.07 4.70
N LYS A 161 -13.24 8.96 4.23
CA LYS A 161 -14.28 9.99 4.40
C LYS A 161 -14.64 10.24 5.87
N ARG A 162 -14.70 9.19 6.69
CA ARG A 162 -14.98 9.32 8.13
C ARG A 162 -13.88 10.06 8.86
N VAL A 163 -12.62 9.78 8.54
CA VAL A 163 -11.44 10.47 9.09
C VAL A 163 -11.34 11.92 8.56
N ASN A 164 -11.65 12.09 7.27
CA ASN A 164 -11.70 13.39 6.58
C ASN A 164 -10.43 14.24 6.76
N ARG A 165 -9.27 13.63 6.55
CA ARG A 165 -7.95 14.30 6.60
C ARG A 165 -7.29 14.25 5.21
N PRO A 166 -6.59 15.33 4.78
CA PRO A 166 -5.89 15.36 3.49
C PRO A 166 -4.86 14.23 3.33
N GLY A 167 -4.15 13.88 4.41
CA GLY A 167 -3.14 12.83 4.44
C GLY A 167 -3.69 11.40 4.47
N ILE A 168 -5.02 11.19 4.41
CA ILE A 168 -5.65 9.86 4.41
C ILE A 168 -6.45 9.66 3.12
N LYS A 169 -6.07 8.65 2.36
CA LYS A 169 -6.67 8.28 1.08
C LYS A 169 -6.95 6.77 1.02
N ALA A 170 -7.34 6.26 -0.13
CA ALA A 170 -7.63 4.85 -0.35
C ALA A 170 -6.73 4.25 -1.43
N LEU A 171 -6.59 2.94 -1.39
CA LEU A 171 -5.91 2.11 -2.37
C LEU A 171 -6.90 1.10 -2.96
N ALA A 172 -6.73 0.78 -4.24
CA ALA A 172 -7.39 -0.33 -4.91
C ALA A 172 -6.36 -1.42 -5.24
N ASP A 173 -6.53 -2.61 -4.65
CA ASP A 173 -5.74 -3.81 -5.00
C ASP A 173 -6.61 -4.78 -5.78
N LEU A 174 -6.23 -5.07 -7.03
CA LEU A 174 -6.97 -5.98 -7.90
C LEU A 174 -7.12 -7.38 -7.30
N TYR A 175 -6.07 -7.89 -6.62
CA TYR A 175 -6.15 -9.21 -5.99
C TYR A 175 -7.28 -9.27 -4.95
N HIS A 176 -7.37 -8.28 -4.07
CA HIS A 176 -8.40 -8.23 -3.04
C HIS A 176 -9.79 -7.94 -3.61
N ILE A 177 -9.89 -7.05 -4.59
CA ILE A 177 -11.15 -6.77 -5.33
C ILE A 177 -11.70 -8.05 -5.95
N TRP A 178 -10.84 -8.85 -6.59
CA TRP A 178 -11.26 -10.12 -7.20
C TRP A 178 -11.71 -11.15 -6.16
N GLN A 179 -10.99 -11.28 -5.05
CA GLN A 179 -11.34 -12.23 -3.98
C GLN A 179 -12.70 -11.92 -3.33
N GLU A 180 -13.10 -10.66 -3.30
CA GLU A 180 -14.39 -10.19 -2.76
C GLU A 180 -15.49 -10.10 -3.84
N GLU A 181 -15.19 -10.47 -5.08
CA GLU A 181 -16.11 -10.27 -6.22
C GLU A 181 -16.64 -8.82 -6.28
N GLU A 182 -15.79 -7.86 -5.87
CA GLU A 182 -16.17 -6.46 -5.77
C GLU A 182 -16.37 -5.84 -7.16
N PRO A 183 -17.46 -5.09 -7.40
CA PRO A 183 -17.68 -4.48 -8.70
C PRO A 183 -16.65 -3.39 -9.00
N MET A 184 -16.11 -3.37 -10.23
CA MET A 184 -15.17 -2.34 -10.70
C MET A 184 -15.75 -0.91 -10.61
N GLN A 185 -17.06 -0.77 -10.47
CA GLN A 185 -17.71 0.52 -10.21
C GLN A 185 -17.20 1.18 -8.94
N ASN A 186 -16.79 0.42 -7.90
CA ASN A 186 -16.25 0.98 -6.66
C ASN A 186 -14.92 1.72 -6.88
N ILE A 187 -14.10 1.31 -7.86
CA ILE A 187 -12.90 2.05 -8.28
C ILE A 187 -13.30 3.40 -8.88
N ILE A 188 -14.31 3.41 -9.74
CA ILE A 188 -14.79 4.65 -10.39
C ILE A 188 -15.35 5.62 -9.34
N ASP A 189 -16.13 5.11 -8.38
CA ASP A 189 -16.73 5.89 -7.31
C ASP A 189 -15.69 6.38 -6.28
N ALA A 190 -14.51 5.75 -6.25
CA ALA A 190 -13.39 6.12 -5.39
C ALA A 190 -12.53 7.27 -5.96
N ALA A 191 -12.75 7.76 -7.19
CA ALA A 191 -11.88 8.65 -7.96
C ALA A 191 -11.18 9.76 -7.15
N GLU A 192 -11.92 10.51 -6.31
CA GLU A 192 -11.37 11.61 -5.49
C GLU A 192 -10.52 11.13 -4.29
N TRP A 193 -10.64 9.85 -3.94
CA TRP A 193 -10.00 9.24 -2.78
C TRP A 193 -8.89 8.26 -3.14
N LEU A 194 -8.80 7.84 -4.40
CA LEU A 194 -7.84 6.85 -4.87
C LEU A 194 -6.48 7.50 -5.11
N GLU A 195 -5.47 7.10 -4.34
CA GLU A 195 -4.12 7.66 -4.41
C GLU A 195 -3.07 6.63 -4.84
N HIS A 196 -3.36 5.33 -4.65
CA HIS A 196 -2.43 4.25 -4.99
C HIS A 196 -3.17 3.01 -5.48
N VAL A 197 -2.47 2.18 -6.25
CA VAL A 197 -3.03 0.96 -6.82
C VAL A 197 -2.03 -0.19 -6.69
N HIS A 198 -2.51 -1.35 -6.25
CA HIS A 198 -1.79 -2.60 -6.31
C HIS A 198 -2.38 -3.52 -7.38
N ILE A 199 -1.52 -4.31 -8.03
CA ILE A 199 -1.91 -5.25 -9.08
C ILE A 199 -1.19 -6.58 -8.92
N ALA A 200 -1.95 -7.66 -9.05
CA ALA A 200 -1.49 -9.03 -9.21
C ALA A 200 -2.53 -9.82 -9.99
N GLU A 201 -2.14 -10.92 -10.61
CA GLU A 201 -3.11 -11.88 -11.13
C GLU A 201 -3.84 -12.58 -9.98
N PRO A 202 -5.19 -12.62 -9.99
CA PRO A 202 -5.96 -12.87 -8.77
C PRO A 202 -5.94 -14.32 -8.29
N VAL A 203 -5.68 -15.29 -9.16
CA VAL A 203 -5.80 -16.72 -8.80
C VAL A 203 -4.65 -17.18 -7.89
N LYS A 204 -3.41 -16.83 -8.23
CA LYS A 204 -2.21 -17.24 -7.49
C LYS A 204 -1.46 -16.09 -6.84
N ARG A 205 -1.97 -14.87 -6.99
CA ARG A 205 -1.26 -13.62 -6.67
C ARG A 205 0.09 -13.55 -7.40
N SER A 206 0.10 -14.02 -8.66
CA SER A 206 1.26 -14.00 -9.55
C SER A 206 1.39 -12.65 -10.27
N TYR A 207 2.51 -12.48 -10.95
CA TYR A 207 2.78 -11.26 -11.70
C TYR A 207 1.89 -11.14 -12.96
N PRO A 208 1.55 -9.94 -13.43
CA PRO A 208 0.79 -9.73 -14.65
C PRO A 208 1.43 -10.38 -15.87
N GLY A 209 0.69 -11.23 -16.56
CA GLY A 209 1.14 -11.98 -17.74
C GLY A 209 1.65 -13.40 -17.45
N ASN A 210 1.51 -13.88 -16.20
CA ASN A 210 1.84 -15.27 -15.85
C ASN A 210 0.75 -16.27 -16.29
N ASP A 211 -0.51 -15.96 -16.04
CA ASP A 211 -1.65 -16.87 -16.23
C ASP A 211 -2.68 -16.32 -17.27
N ASP A 212 -2.29 -15.41 -18.16
CA ASP A 212 -3.15 -14.81 -19.21
C ASP A 212 -4.43 -14.12 -18.68
N PHE A 213 -4.38 -13.53 -17.48
CA PHE A 213 -5.51 -12.79 -16.93
C PHE A 213 -5.78 -11.52 -17.74
N ASP A 214 -7.06 -11.26 -18.05
CA ASP A 214 -7.47 -10.04 -18.75
C ASP A 214 -7.72 -8.88 -17.78
N PHE A 215 -6.86 -7.87 -17.83
CA PHE A 215 -6.92 -6.67 -16.98
C PHE A 215 -7.79 -5.54 -17.57
N THR A 216 -8.48 -5.76 -18.70
CA THR A 216 -9.24 -4.73 -19.43
C THR A 216 -10.24 -3.99 -18.52
N ASP A 217 -11.04 -4.71 -17.75
CA ASP A 217 -12.05 -4.09 -16.89
C ASP A 217 -11.43 -3.26 -15.77
N PHE A 218 -10.33 -3.73 -15.19
CA PHE A 218 -9.62 -3.03 -14.13
C PHE A 218 -9.00 -1.71 -14.63
N PHE A 219 -8.21 -1.76 -15.70
CA PHE A 219 -7.61 -0.54 -16.26
C PHE A 219 -8.66 0.41 -16.84
N SER A 220 -9.75 -0.10 -17.43
CA SER A 220 -10.89 0.72 -17.86
C SER A 220 -11.55 1.45 -16.68
N ALA A 221 -11.67 0.81 -15.51
CA ALA A 221 -12.20 1.45 -14.32
C ALA A 221 -11.28 2.55 -13.80
N LEU A 222 -9.96 2.31 -13.77
CA LEU A 222 -8.96 3.33 -13.41
C LEU A 222 -9.01 4.54 -14.36
N GLN A 223 -9.08 4.30 -15.67
CA GLN A 223 -9.21 5.36 -16.67
C GLN A 223 -10.50 6.18 -16.50
N LYS A 224 -11.65 5.51 -16.25
CA LYS A 224 -12.94 6.17 -15.98
C LYS A 224 -12.92 6.98 -14.68
N ALA A 225 -12.18 6.52 -13.68
CA ALA A 225 -11.91 7.27 -12.44
C ALA A 225 -10.98 8.49 -12.68
N GLY A 226 -10.37 8.62 -13.85
CA GLY A 226 -9.36 9.65 -14.13
C GLY A 226 -8.03 9.40 -13.39
N TYR A 227 -7.76 8.15 -12.98
CA TYR A 227 -6.55 7.80 -12.26
C TYR A 227 -5.34 7.74 -13.20
N ASP A 228 -4.31 8.50 -12.91
CA ASP A 228 -3.02 8.52 -13.63
C ASP A 228 -1.82 8.41 -12.68
N GLY A 229 -2.05 7.85 -11.51
CA GLY A 229 -1.07 7.70 -10.42
C GLY A 229 -0.18 6.46 -10.56
N ARG A 230 0.23 5.93 -9.41
CA ARG A 230 1.13 4.78 -9.23
C ARG A 230 0.38 3.46 -9.26
N VAL A 231 0.95 2.48 -9.96
CA VAL A 231 0.48 1.08 -9.98
C VAL A 231 1.67 0.20 -9.61
N SER A 232 1.65 -0.43 -8.43
CA SER A 232 2.70 -1.36 -7.99
C SER A 232 2.29 -2.82 -8.15
N CYS A 233 3.16 -3.64 -8.74
CA CYS A 233 3.01 -5.09 -8.65
C CYS A 233 3.29 -5.54 -7.21
N GLU A 234 2.25 -6.00 -6.49
CA GLU A 234 2.37 -6.68 -5.20
C GLU A 234 2.03 -8.16 -5.38
N CYS A 235 2.98 -8.92 -5.90
CA CYS A 235 2.75 -10.26 -6.41
C CYS A 235 3.92 -11.21 -6.14
N LYS A 236 3.73 -12.48 -6.48
CA LYS A 236 4.78 -13.50 -6.43
C LYS A 236 5.46 -13.60 -7.78
N PHE A 237 6.79 -13.71 -7.75
CA PHE A 237 7.64 -13.97 -8.89
C PHE A 237 8.30 -15.35 -8.73
N ASP A 238 8.36 -16.12 -9.81
CA ASP A 238 9.08 -17.42 -9.85
C ASP A 238 10.55 -17.21 -10.23
N ASN A 239 10.79 -16.39 -11.26
CA ASN A 239 12.10 -15.91 -11.68
C ASN A 239 12.05 -14.38 -11.78
N PHE A 240 12.46 -13.70 -10.72
CA PHE A 240 12.32 -12.25 -10.61
C PHE A 240 12.83 -11.48 -11.83
N ASP A 241 14.05 -11.82 -12.31
CA ASP A 241 14.71 -11.08 -13.41
C ASP A 241 13.97 -11.14 -14.75
N GLU A 242 13.32 -12.27 -15.04
CA GLU A 242 12.55 -12.48 -16.27
C GLU A 242 11.11 -12.01 -16.11
N ASP A 243 10.49 -12.30 -14.98
CA ASP A 243 9.08 -12.08 -14.73
C ASP A 243 8.72 -10.58 -14.65
N ILE A 244 9.64 -9.76 -14.14
CA ILE A 244 9.43 -8.30 -14.08
C ILE A 244 9.38 -7.65 -15.47
N GLU A 245 10.08 -8.19 -16.47
CA GLU A 245 9.99 -7.73 -17.86
C GLU A 245 8.61 -8.05 -18.45
N VAL A 246 8.12 -9.27 -18.20
CA VAL A 246 6.80 -9.72 -18.65
C VAL A 246 5.73 -8.87 -17.98
N ALA A 247 5.81 -8.67 -16.66
CA ALA A 247 4.84 -7.87 -15.90
C ALA A 247 4.72 -6.44 -16.43
N LEU A 248 5.84 -5.74 -16.62
CA LEU A 248 5.84 -4.38 -17.13
C LEU A 248 5.27 -4.30 -18.55
N LYS A 249 5.69 -5.23 -19.42
CA LYS A 249 5.20 -5.30 -20.80
C LYS A 249 3.68 -5.52 -20.82
N THR A 250 3.18 -6.45 -20.01
CA THR A 250 1.75 -6.75 -19.92
C THR A 250 0.97 -5.52 -19.46
N MET A 251 1.35 -4.90 -18.33
CA MET A 251 0.66 -3.70 -17.83
C MET A 251 0.62 -2.56 -18.85
N LYS A 252 1.71 -2.33 -19.57
CA LYS A 252 1.81 -1.28 -20.61
C LYS A 252 0.88 -1.52 -21.82
N THR A 253 0.33 -2.71 -22.01
CA THR A 253 -0.65 -2.96 -23.10
C THR A 253 -2.04 -2.40 -22.82
N TYR A 254 -2.33 -2.03 -21.56
CA TYR A 254 -3.65 -1.58 -21.12
C TYR A 254 -3.78 -0.05 -20.93
N ILE A 255 -2.71 0.72 -21.16
CA ILE A 255 -2.69 2.19 -20.98
C ILE A 255 -2.48 2.95 -22.29
#